data_cf8a3b22b29431da2cd492e6204fa0be
#
_entry.id   cf8a3b22b29431da2cd492e6204fa0be
#
_cell.length_a   1.000
_cell.length_b   1.000
_cell.length_c   1.000
_cell.angle_alpha   90.00
_cell.angle_beta   90.00
_cell.angle_gamma   90.00
#
_symmetry.space_group_name_H-M   'P 1'
#
loop_
_entity.id
_entity.type
_entity.pdbx_description
1 polymer ?
#
loop_
_entity_poly.entity_id
_entity_poly.type
_entity_poly.pdbx_seq_one_letter_code
_entity_poly.pdbx_strand_id
1 'polypeptide(L)'
;MNIPVTFLWPQLLWLLLALPLLVLLYVWLLRRRKQAAVRFASLAIVREAMGKGPGWRRHVPPVLLLLAIATMLLASARPMASIVLPSQEQTIILAMDVSGSMRAEDVQPNRLVASQNAAKAFLAELPRHVKVGIVAFAGSAQVVQPVTLSREDLVTAIDKFQLQRATAIGSAIVVSLSELFPGQGFDIGAMTYNRNSDPFAPQGRSIDKPATEKKEFQPVAPGSYGSAAIILLTDGQRTTGVDTAEAAKMAADRGVRVYTVGVGTVDGEVIGFEGWSMRVRLDEDSLKEVARTTQAEYFYAGTADNLKKVYETLSTRLTVEKKETEIAGLLALVASILALFAAGLSVLWFNRIL
;
A
#
# COMPACT_ATOMS: atom_id res chain seq x y z
N MET A 1 8.14 17.18 13.87
CA MET A 1 7.48 16.10 13.12
C MET A 1 6.04 16.03 13.62
N ASN A 2 5.09 16.71 12.93
CA ASN A 2 3.68 16.68 13.33
C ASN A 2 3.07 15.41 12.78
N ILE A 3 2.85 14.42 13.64
CA ILE A 3 2.07 13.23 13.28
C ILE A 3 0.61 13.66 13.35
N PRO A 4 -0.13 13.73 12.24
CA PRO A 4 -1.56 14.04 12.30
C PRO A 4 -2.26 12.84 12.94
N VAL A 5 -2.74 13.04 14.17
CA VAL A 5 -3.56 12.04 14.88
C VAL A 5 -5.02 12.38 14.61
N THR A 6 -5.74 11.46 13.99
CA THR A 6 -7.18 11.55 13.80
C THR A 6 -7.88 10.59 14.77
N PHE A 7 -9.07 10.93 15.24
CA PHE A 7 -9.85 10.08 16.15
C PHE A 7 -11.05 9.51 15.39
N LEU A 8 -11.23 8.21 15.43
CA LEU A 8 -12.38 7.54 14.80
C LEU A 8 -13.69 7.88 15.54
N TRP A 9 -13.61 7.95 16.88
CA TRP A 9 -14.75 8.26 17.76
C TRP A 9 -14.46 9.46 18.66
N PRO A 10 -14.41 10.69 18.11
CA PRO A 10 -14.09 11.89 18.89
C PRO A 10 -15.08 12.17 20.00
N GLN A 11 -16.32 11.66 19.89
CA GLN A 11 -17.37 11.81 20.91
C GLN A 11 -16.96 11.18 22.25
N LEU A 12 -16.14 10.12 22.27
CA LEU A 12 -15.68 9.50 23.51
C LEU A 12 -14.67 10.32 24.27
N LEU A 13 -14.08 11.36 23.67
CA LEU A 13 -13.21 12.30 24.37
C LEU A 13 -13.96 13.09 25.44
N TRP A 14 -15.29 13.24 25.35
CA TRP A 14 -16.10 13.84 26.39
C TRP A 14 -16.02 13.08 27.73
N LEU A 15 -15.73 11.78 27.71
CA LEU A 15 -15.51 10.98 28.91
C LEU A 15 -14.30 11.44 29.73
N LEU A 16 -13.36 12.17 29.11
CA LEU A 16 -12.23 12.77 29.85
C LEU A 16 -12.70 13.80 30.88
N LEU A 17 -13.89 14.36 30.73
CA LEU A 17 -14.50 15.22 31.74
C LEU A 17 -14.83 14.49 33.06
N ALA A 18 -14.86 13.16 33.05
CA ALA A 18 -14.98 12.36 34.27
C ALA A 18 -13.72 12.43 35.14
N LEU A 19 -12.54 12.71 34.57
CA LEU A 19 -11.27 12.77 35.32
C LEU A 19 -11.26 13.87 36.38
N PRO A 20 -11.61 15.14 36.10
CA PRO A 20 -11.67 16.15 37.13
C PRO A 20 -12.72 15.81 38.19
N LEU A 21 -13.84 15.16 37.85
CA LEU A 21 -14.83 14.70 38.80
C LEU A 21 -14.25 13.66 39.76
N LEU A 22 -13.48 12.70 39.26
CA LEU A 22 -12.77 11.69 40.07
C LEU A 22 -11.72 12.33 41.00
N VAL A 23 -11.02 13.36 40.53
CA VAL A 23 -10.07 14.12 41.35
C VAL A 23 -10.78 14.84 42.47
N LEU A 24 -11.89 15.52 42.17
CA LEU A 24 -12.71 16.19 43.17
C LEU A 24 -13.28 15.22 44.21
N LEU A 25 -13.77 14.06 43.78
CA LEU A 25 -14.24 12.98 44.64
C LEU A 25 -13.10 12.49 45.58
N TYR A 26 -11.92 12.27 45.02
CA TYR A 26 -10.75 11.84 45.78
C TYR A 26 -10.38 12.89 46.86
N VAL A 27 -10.30 14.19 46.51
CA VAL A 27 -10.00 15.27 47.44
C VAL A 27 -11.08 15.39 48.52
N TRP A 28 -12.36 15.26 48.14
CA TRP A 28 -13.48 15.31 49.07
C TRP A 28 -13.41 14.15 50.09
N LEU A 29 -13.15 12.92 49.64
CA LEU A 29 -13.00 11.76 50.51
C LEU A 29 -11.82 11.94 51.50
N LEU A 30 -10.69 12.49 51.02
CA LEU A 30 -9.57 12.82 51.90
C LEU A 30 -9.93 13.86 52.97
N ARG A 31 -10.69 14.90 52.62
CA ARG A 31 -11.14 15.93 53.59
C ARG A 31 -12.08 15.32 54.59
N ARG A 32 -13.03 14.47 54.15
CA ARG A 32 -13.98 13.81 55.05
C ARG A 32 -13.31 12.88 56.06
N ARG A 33 -12.29 12.12 55.63
CA ARG A 33 -11.49 11.28 56.58
C ARG A 33 -10.71 12.07 57.61
N LYS A 34 -10.22 13.27 57.27
CA LYS A 34 -9.54 14.16 58.22
C LYS A 34 -10.50 14.68 59.29
N GLN A 35 -11.73 14.99 58.96
CA GLN A 35 -12.74 15.45 59.91
C GLN A 35 -13.20 14.37 60.90
N ALA A 36 -13.25 13.12 60.45
CA ALA A 36 -13.57 11.97 61.33
C ALA A 36 -12.47 11.64 62.34
N ALA A 37 -11.19 11.90 61.97
CA ALA A 37 -10.04 11.59 62.82
C ALA A 37 -9.84 12.56 64.02
N VAL A 38 -10.49 13.73 64.05
CA VAL A 38 -10.33 14.78 65.08
C VAL A 38 -11.12 14.48 66.36
N ARG A 39 -11.96 13.45 66.39
CA ARG A 39 -12.85 13.18 67.55
C ARG A 39 -12.29 12.31 68.68
N PHE A 40 -11.03 11.92 68.63
CA PHE A 40 -10.40 11.14 69.71
C PHE A 40 -9.30 11.93 70.43
N ALA A 41 -9.59 12.30 71.66
CA ALA A 41 -8.84 13.28 72.47
C ALA A 41 -7.55 12.75 73.14
N SER A 42 -6.98 11.61 72.78
CA SER A 42 -5.76 11.08 73.43
C SER A 42 -4.71 10.53 72.47
N LEU A 43 -4.38 11.30 71.42
CA LEU A 43 -3.49 10.86 70.36
C LEU A 43 -2.04 11.39 70.47
N ALA A 44 -1.64 12.09 71.54
CA ALA A 44 -0.28 12.60 71.67
C ALA A 44 0.77 11.46 71.73
N ILE A 45 0.52 10.44 72.49
CA ILE A 45 1.43 9.28 72.67
C ILE A 45 1.49 8.37 71.42
N VAL A 46 0.33 8.20 70.76
CA VAL A 46 0.28 7.36 69.54
C VAL A 46 0.93 8.08 68.32
N ARG A 47 0.91 9.42 68.32
CA ARG A 47 1.53 10.22 67.24
C ARG A 47 3.06 10.21 67.32
N GLU A 48 3.63 10.09 68.49
CA GLU A 48 5.05 9.98 68.75
C GLU A 48 5.61 8.60 68.36
N ALA A 49 4.81 7.54 68.54
CA ALA A 49 5.12 6.16 68.17
C ALA A 49 4.94 5.85 66.67
N MET A 50 4.08 6.57 65.95
CA MET A 50 3.75 6.31 64.53
C MET A 50 4.69 6.96 63.52
N GLY A 51 5.70 7.71 63.92
CA GLY A 51 6.68 8.32 63.00
C GLY A 51 6.07 9.25 61.95
N LYS A 52 6.88 9.72 61.01
CA LYS A 52 6.42 10.52 59.88
C LYS A 52 5.51 9.68 58.98
N GLY A 53 4.19 9.92 58.99
CA GLY A 53 3.22 9.22 58.19
C GLY A 53 3.57 9.19 56.68
N PRO A 54 2.88 8.39 55.86
CA PRO A 54 3.30 8.03 54.50
C PRO A 54 3.37 9.21 53.49
N GLY A 55 3.30 10.43 53.95
CA GLY A 55 3.57 11.64 53.18
C GLY A 55 2.98 11.64 51.75
N TRP A 56 3.81 11.97 50.79
CA TRP A 56 3.42 12.00 49.36
C TRP A 56 3.19 10.60 48.74
N ARG A 57 3.81 9.55 49.35
CA ARG A 57 3.68 8.15 48.83
C ARG A 57 2.24 7.68 48.73
N ARG A 58 1.33 8.16 49.61
CA ARG A 58 -0.09 7.79 49.57
C ARG A 58 -0.85 8.32 48.31
N HIS A 59 -0.28 9.33 47.63
CA HIS A 59 -0.91 9.93 46.44
C HIS A 59 -0.41 9.28 45.16
N VAL A 60 0.70 8.54 45.17
CA VAL A 60 1.30 7.93 43.98
C VAL A 60 0.39 6.87 43.35
N PRO A 61 -0.11 5.84 44.10
CA PRO A 61 -0.98 4.85 43.48
C PRO A 61 -2.27 5.43 42.89
N PRO A 62 -3.05 6.34 43.56
CA PRO A 62 -4.21 6.96 42.96
C PRO A 62 -3.90 7.82 41.73
N VAL A 63 -2.74 8.50 41.69
CA VAL A 63 -2.33 9.29 40.50
C VAL A 63 -2.00 8.36 39.34
N LEU A 64 -1.28 7.27 39.58
CA LEU A 64 -1.02 6.28 38.55
C LEU A 64 -2.30 5.64 38.01
N LEU A 65 -3.25 5.34 38.91
CA LEU A 65 -4.56 4.80 38.49
C LEU A 65 -5.33 5.81 37.66
N LEU A 66 -5.33 7.10 38.05
CA LEU A 66 -5.97 8.16 37.27
C LEU A 66 -5.34 8.32 35.90
N LEU A 67 -4.02 8.23 35.79
CA LEU A 67 -3.29 8.22 34.52
C LEU A 67 -3.65 6.99 33.67
N ALA A 68 -3.76 5.81 34.30
CA ALA A 68 -4.22 4.60 33.62
C ALA A 68 -5.64 4.75 33.05
N ILE A 69 -6.57 5.34 33.82
CA ILE A 69 -7.93 5.62 33.36
C ILE A 69 -7.89 6.64 32.21
N ALA A 70 -7.10 7.71 32.33
CA ALA A 70 -6.96 8.72 31.29
C ALA A 70 -6.46 8.14 29.97
N THR A 71 -5.41 7.31 30.02
CA THR A 71 -4.87 6.64 28.81
C THR A 71 -5.86 5.63 28.24
N MET A 72 -6.65 4.93 29.07
CA MET A 72 -7.69 4.02 28.60
C MET A 72 -8.86 4.76 27.92
N LEU A 73 -9.27 5.92 28.46
CA LEU A 73 -10.28 6.78 27.84
C LEU A 73 -9.80 7.35 26.50
N LEU A 74 -8.52 7.72 26.40
CA LEU A 74 -7.91 8.11 25.13
C LEU A 74 -7.88 6.94 24.14
N ALA A 75 -7.56 5.75 24.60
CA ALA A 75 -7.57 4.54 23.75
C ALA A 75 -8.97 4.23 23.20
N SER A 76 -10.03 4.45 23.99
CA SER A 76 -11.41 4.21 23.57
C SER A 76 -11.87 5.13 22.43
N ALA A 77 -11.26 6.32 22.30
CA ALA A 77 -11.52 7.25 21.19
C ALA A 77 -10.90 6.76 19.86
N ARG A 78 -10.21 5.61 19.85
CA ARG A 78 -9.56 4.97 18.69
C ARG A 78 -8.69 5.95 17.90
N PRO A 79 -7.61 6.46 18.48
CA PRO A 79 -6.68 7.32 17.76
C PRO A 79 -6.01 6.55 16.61
N MET A 80 -6.06 7.15 15.42
CA MET A 80 -5.42 6.69 14.21
C MET A 80 -4.15 7.51 14.00
N ALA A 81 -3.05 6.85 13.77
CA ALA A 81 -1.82 7.50 13.34
C ALA A 81 -1.42 6.97 11.97
N SER A 82 -1.01 7.87 11.09
CA SER A 82 -0.39 7.46 9.83
C SER A 82 1.02 6.98 10.12
N ILE A 83 1.17 5.66 10.28
CA ILE A 83 2.48 5.03 10.42
C ILE A 83 2.90 4.56 9.03
N VAL A 84 4.10 4.95 8.63
CA VAL A 84 4.74 4.41 7.44
C VAL A 84 5.21 2.99 7.78
N LEU A 85 4.37 2.00 7.49
CA LEU A 85 4.76 0.60 7.57
C LEU A 85 5.26 0.18 6.19
N PRO A 86 6.42 -0.47 6.07
CA PRO A 86 6.76 -1.15 4.84
C PRO A 86 5.66 -2.20 4.58
N SER A 87 4.99 -2.11 3.43
CA SER A 87 3.99 -3.10 3.02
C SER A 87 4.67 -4.47 2.98
N GLN A 88 4.15 -5.43 3.76
CA GLN A 88 4.85 -6.71 3.97
C GLN A 88 4.85 -7.61 2.74
N GLU A 89 3.94 -7.39 1.77
CA GLU A 89 3.90 -8.15 0.52
C GLU A 89 3.46 -7.24 -0.63
N GLN A 90 4.42 -6.60 -1.24
CA GLN A 90 4.17 -5.86 -2.49
C GLN A 90 4.47 -6.74 -3.69
N THR A 91 3.58 -6.70 -4.67
CA THR A 91 3.77 -7.37 -5.95
C THR A 91 3.80 -6.32 -7.06
N ILE A 92 4.83 -6.33 -7.87
CA ILE A 92 4.97 -5.43 -9.01
C ILE A 92 4.98 -6.26 -10.28
N ILE A 93 4.16 -5.89 -11.26
CA ILE A 93 4.25 -6.46 -12.60
C ILE A 93 4.92 -5.44 -13.51
N LEU A 94 6.06 -5.82 -14.08
CA LEU A 94 6.72 -5.07 -15.15
C LEU A 94 6.15 -5.52 -16.50
N ALA A 95 5.30 -4.69 -17.11
CA ALA A 95 4.80 -4.91 -18.45
C ALA A 95 5.69 -4.15 -19.44
N MET A 96 6.49 -4.90 -20.22
CA MET A 96 7.51 -4.35 -21.09
C MET A 96 7.15 -4.55 -22.56
N ASP A 97 7.18 -3.45 -23.29
CA ASP A 97 6.97 -3.44 -24.74
C ASP A 97 8.17 -4.03 -25.47
N VAL A 98 7.91 -5.04 -26.31
CA VAL A 98 8.90 -5.66 -27.19
C VAL A 98 8.48 -5.52 -28.66
N SER A 99 7.67 -4.52 -28.98
CA SER A 99 7.21 -4.23 -30.35
C SER A 99 8.33 -3.70 -31.25
N GLY A 100 8.07 -3.68 -32.55
CA GLY A 100 9.05 -3.24 -33.55
C GLY A 100 9.48 -1.78 -33.39
N SER A 101 8.65 -0.90 -32.82
CA SER A 101 8.97 0.50 -32.52
C SER A 101 10.07 0.67 -31.46
N MET A 102 10.25 -0.35 -30.61
CA MET A 102 11.31 -0.38 -29.60
C MET A 102 12.73 -0.56 -30.18
N ARG A 103 12.84 -0.73 -31.51
CA ARG A 103 14.10 -0.69 -32.26
C ARG A 103 14.66 0.72 -32.42
N ALA A 104 13.83 1.76 -32.28
CA ALA A 104 14.23 3.15 -32.47
C ALA A 104 15.43 3.53 -31.58
N GLU A 105 16.32 4.35 -32.11
CA GLU A 105 17.58 4.77 -31.48
C GLU A 105 17.52 6.19 -30.92
N ASP A 106 16.32 6.79 -30.90
CA ASP A 106 16.08 8.08 -30.24
C ASP A 106 16.34 8.04 -28.72
N VAL A 107 16.34 6.85 -28.13
CA VAL A 107 16.85 6.56 -26.79
C VAL A 107 18.02 5.57 -26.92
N GLN A 108 19.24 6.03 -26.62
CA GLN A 108 20.47 5.24 -26.84
C GLN A 108 20.61 4.04 -25.88
N PRO A 109 21.12 2.86 -26.29
CA PRO A 109 21.52 2.52 -27.68
C PRO A 109 20.33 2.22 -28.60
N ASN A 110 19.20 1.78 -28.09
CA ASN A 110 17.86 1.74 -28.65
C ASN A 110 16.84 1.64 -27.49
N ARG A 111 15.55 1.90 -27.78
CA ARG A 111 14.50 1.89 -26.75
C ARG A 111 14.43 0.57 -25.98
N LEU A 112 14.57 -0.59 -26.65
CA LEU A 112 14.50 -1.90 -26.00
C LEU A 112 15.65 -2.11 -25.03
N VAL A 113 16.90 -1.91 -25.46
CA VAL A 113 18.09 -2.11 -24.62
C VAL A 113 18.13 -1.10 -23.47
N ALA A 114 17.73 0.14 -23.72
CA ALA A 114 17.60 1.15 -22.66
C ALA A 114 16.57 0.71 -21.60
N SER A 115 15.40 0.19 -22.04
CA SER A 115 14.36 -0.33 -21.16
C SER A 115 14.81 -1.55 -20.37
N GLN A 116 15.51 -2.50 -21.00
CA GLN A 116 16.08 -3.66 -20.33
C GLN A 116 17.09 -3.25 -19.24
N ASN A 117 18.02 -2.36 -19.56
CA ASN A 117 19.03 -1.89 -18.61
C ASN A 117 18.41 -1.16 -17.43
N ALA A 118 17.43 -0.30 -17.68
CA ALA A 118 16.73 0.43 -16.63
C ALA A 118 15.87 -0.51 -15.76
N ALA A 119 15.19 -1.49 -16.35
CA ALA A 119 14.44 -2.50 -15.60
C ALA A 119 15.35 -3.34 -14.69
N LYS A 120 16.55 -3.74 -15.19
CA LYS A 120 17.54 -4.45 -14.37
C LYS A 120 18.07 -3.61 -13.22
N ALA A 121 18.34 -2.32 -13.45
CA ALA A 121 18.75 -1.38 -12.40
C ALA A 121 17.65 -1.23 -11.33
N PHE A 122 16.39 -1.07 -11.76
CA PHE A 122 15.24 -1.03 -10.86
C PHE A 122 15.12 -2.30 -10.00
N LEU A 123 15.25 -3.48 -10.59
CA LEU A 123 15.22 -4.75 -9.86
C LEU A 123 16.32 -4.85 -8.80
N ALA A 124 17.50 -4.26 -9.05
CA ALA A 124 18.61 -4.23 -8.11
C ALA A 124 18.35 -3.30 -6.91
N GLU A 125 17.61 -2.22 -7.11
CA GLU A 125 17.27 -1.23 -6.07
C GLU A 125 16.05 -1.64 -5.23
N LEU A 126 15.18 -2.51 -5.75
CA LEU A 126 13.99 -2.94 -5.04
C LEU A 126 14.32 -3.77 -3.79
N PRO A 127 13.63 -3.55 -2.66
CA PRO A 127 13.75 -4.38 -1.47
C PRO A 127 13.52 -5.87 -1.79
N ARG A 128 14.26 -6.75 -1.13
CA ARG A 128 14.22 -8.19 -1.41
C ARG A 128 12.88 -8.86 -1.16
N HIS A 129 12.04 -8.28 -0.32
CA HIS A 129 10.70 -8.80 -0.01
C HIS A 129 9.64 -8.45 -1.06
N VAL A 130 9.93 -7.55 -2.00
CA VAL A 130 9.01 -7.19 -3.09
C VAL A 130 9.04 -8.29 -4.15
N LYS A 131 7.88 -8.88 -4.42
CA LYS A 131 7.68 -9.85 -5.50
C LYS A 131 7.55 -9.12 -6.84
N VAL A 132 8.17 -9.67 -7.89
CA VAL A 132 8.08 -9.08 -9.23
C VAL A 132 7.71 -10.15 -10.25
N GLY A 133 6.79 -9.83 -11.15
CA GLY A 133 6.47 -10.59 -12.34
C GLY A 133 6.82 -9.81 -13.61
N ILE A 134 7.08 -10.48 -14.72
CA ILE A 134 7.37 -9.85 -16.00
C ILE A 134 6.38 -10.30 -17.05
N VAL A 135 5.74 -9.32 -17.68
CA VAL A 135 4.89 -9.50 -18.84
C VAL A 135 5.56 -8.81 -20.03
N ALA A 136 5.82 -9.55 -21.09
CA ALA A 136 6.23 -8.95 -22.36
C ALA A 136 5.04 -8.86 -23.30
N PHE A 137 4.96 -7.78 -24.06
CA PHE A 137 3.88 -7.61 -25.03
C PHE A 137 4.34 -6.98 -26.33
N ALA A 138 3.72 -7.44 -27.40
CA ALA A 138 3.80 -6.91 -28.73
C ALA A 138 2.43 -7.13 -29.41
N GLY A 139 2.32 -7.93 -30.45
CA GLY A 139 1.03 -8.32 -31.03
C GLY A 139 0.10 -9.09 -30.09
N SER A 140 0.67 -9.73 -29.08
CA SER A 140 -0.02 -10.37 -27.93
C SER A 140 0.76 -10.08 -26.66
N ALA A 141 0.13 -10.29 -25.50
CA ALA A 141 0.78 -10.19 -24.21
C ALA A 141 0.93 -11.58 -23.59
N GLN A 142 2.07 -11.83 -22.93
CA GLN A 142 2.37 -13.09 -22.26
C GLN A 142 3.17 -12.88 -20.99
N VAL A 143 2.93 -13.72 -19.99
CA VAL A 143 3.78 -13.79 -18.80
C VAL A 143 5.09 -14.48 -19.17
N VAL A 144 6.20 -13.74 -19.14
CA VAL A 144 7.53 -14.28 -19.42
C VAL A 144 8.15 -14.85 -18.15
N GLN A 145 7.94 -14.19 -17.03
CA GLN A 145 8.34 -14.65 -15.71
C GLN A 145 7.18 -14.44 -14.73
N PRO A 146 6.60 -15.52 -14.18
CA PRO A 146 5.62 -15.43 -13.11
C PRO A 146 6.19 -14.71 -11.88
N VAL A 147 5.28 -14.22 -11.03
CA VAL A 147 5.65 -13.49 -9.82
C VAL A 147 6.63 -14.27 -8.94
N THR A 148 7.84 -13.73 -8.73
CA THR A 148 8.92 -14.35 -7.98
C THR A 148 9.71 -13.35 -7.14
N LEU A 149 10.46 -13.84 -6.16
CA LEU A 149 11.48 -13.09 -5.41
C LEU A 149 12.89 -13.24 -6.01
N SER A 150 13.10 -14.21 -6.93
CA SER A 150 14.39 -14.47 -7.57
C SER A 150 14.73 -13.38 -8.57
N ARG A 151 15.68 -12.52 -8.22
CA ARG A 151 16.16 -11.45 -9.11
C ARG A 151 16.90 -11.98 -10.33
N GLU A 152 17.57 -13.12 -10.18
CA GLU A 152 18.32 -13.78 -11.24
C GLU A 152 17.40 -14.27 -12.36
N ASP A 153 16.26 -14.88 -12.00
CA ASP A 153 15.26 -15.33 -12.98
C ASP A 153 14.66 -14.15 -13.75
N LEU A 154 14.37 -13.05 -13.03
CA LEU A 154 13.84 -11.83 -13.64
C LEU A 154 14.82 -11.21 -14.63
N VAL A 155 16.11 -11.09 -14.26
CA VAL A 155 17.15 -10.56 -15.15
C VAL A 155 17.32 -11.46 -16.37
N THR A 156 17.35 -12.78 -16.17
CA THR A 156 17.46 -13.76 -17.28
C THR A 156 16.26 -13.66 -18.23
N ALA A 157 15.06 -13.41 -17.72
CA ALA A 157 13.86 -13.23 -18.53
C ALA A 157 13.94 -11.95 -19.38
N ILE A 158 14.40 -10.84 -18.79
CA ILE A 158 14.57 -9.55 -19.48
C ILE A 158 15.61 -9.68 -20.60
N ASP A 159 16.72 -10.39 -20.36
CA ASP A 159 17.80 -10.54 -21.35
C ASP A 159 17.39 -11.35 -22.59
N LYS A 160 16.35 -12.18 -22.47
CA LYS A 160 15.81 -13.00 -23.58
C LYS A 160 14.81 -12.30 -24.48
N PHE A 161 14.49 -11.03 -24.23
CA PHE A 161 13.52 -10.31 -25.04
C PHE A 161 13.95 -10.20 -26.49
N GLN A 162 12.99 -10.45 -27.37
CA GLN A 162 13.14 -10.32 -28.82
C GLN A 162 12.02 -9.44 -29.35
N LEU A 163 12.38 -8.56 -30.29
CA LEU A 163 11.42 -7.68 -30.95
C LEU A 163 10.40 -8.48 -31.77
N GLN A 164 9.15 -8.12 -31.62
CA GLN A 164 8.02 -8.71 -32.31
C GLN A 164 7.20 -7.62 -33.03
N ARG A 165 6.23 -8.04 -33.87
CA ARG A 165 5.37 -7.10 -34.60
C ARG A 165 4.14 -6.73 -33.77
N ALA A 166 3.60 -5.54 -34.03
CA ALA A 166 2.39 -4.97 -33.43
C ALA A 166 2.54 -4.65 -31.94
N THR A 167 1.51 -4.01 -31.34
CA THR A 167 1.54 -3.54 -29.94
C THR A 167 0.15 -3.64 -29.32
N ALA A 168 -0.03 -4.49 -28.30
CA ALA A 168 -1.28 -4.81 -27.63
C ALA A 168 -1.25 -4.34 -26.15
N ILE A 169 -1.25 -3.02 -25.92
CA ILE A 169 -1.12 -2.40 -24.59
C ILE A 169 -2.22 -2.86 -23.63
N GLY A 170 -3.49 -2.81 -24.07
CA GLY A 170 -4.60 -3.25 -23.23
C GLY A 170 -4.51 -4.71 -22.83
N SER A 171 -4.05 -5.58 -23.75
CA SER A 171 -3.81 -6.99 -23.43
C SER A 171 -2.70 -7.17 -22.38
N ALA A 172 -1.67 -6.32 -22.40
CA ALA A 172 -0.61 -6.33 -21.38
C ALA A 172 -1.17 -6.01 -19.98
N ILE A 173 -2.06 -5.03 -19.87
CA ILE A 173 -2.73 -4.69 -18.61
C ILE A 173 -3.59 -5.87 -18.14
N VAL A 174 -4.40 -6.48 -19.03
CA VAL A 174 -5.27 -7.61 -18.68
C VAL A 174 -4.46 -8.83 -18.24
N VAL A 175 -3.37 -9.17 -18.94
CA VAL A 175 -2.46 -10.27 -18.56
C VAL A 175 -1.80 -9.98 -17.22
N SER A 176 -1.38 -8.74 -16.99
CA SER A 176 -0.83 -8.34 -15.69
C SER A 176 -1.85 -8.48 -14.56
N LEU A 177 -3.11 -8.11 -14.79
CA LEU A 177 -4.20 -8.32 -13.84
C LEU A 177 -4.49 -9.79 -13.59
N SER A 178 -4.40 -10.65 -14.61
CA SER A 178 -4.58 -12.11 -14.45
C SER A 178 -3.50 -12.74 -13.60
N GLU A 179 -2.28 -12.23 -13.66
CA GLU A 179 -1.16 -12.67 -12.81
C GLU A 179 -1.32 -12.20 -11.37
N LEU A 180 -1.86 -10.99 -11.16
CA LEU A 180 -2.17 -10.47 -9.83
C LEU A 180 -3.37 -11.16 -9.17
N PHE A 181 -4.35 -11.58 -9.96
CA PHE A 181 -5.62 -12.17 -9.50
C PHE A 181 -5.94 -13.49 -10.22
N PRO A 182 -5.16 -14.55 -10.01
CA PRO A 182 -5.31 -15.81 -10.75
C PRO A 182 -6.68 -16.50 -10.57
N GLY A 183 -7.44 -16.13 -9.53
CA GLY A 183 -8.77 -16.67 -9.26
C GLY A 183 -9.94 -15.97 -9.96
N GLN A 184 -9.71 -14.86 -10.68
CA GLN A 184 -10.80 -14.06 -11.26
C GLN A 184 -11.19 -14.44 -12.69
N GLY A 185 -10.51 -15.42 -13.32
CA GLY A 185 -10.90 -16.02 -14.60
C GLY A 185 -10.99 -15.02 -15.76
N PHE A 186 -9.90 -14.29 -16.03
CA PHE A 186 -9.80 -13.43 -17.21
C PHE A 186 -9.77 -14.27 -18.49
N ASP A 187 -10.78 -14.16 -19.33
CA ASP A 187 -10.76 -14.76 -20.67
C ASP A 187 -10.09 -13.81 -21.66
N ILE A 188 -8.75 -13.85 -21.66
CA ILE A 188 -7.92 -13.01 -22.54
C ILE A 188 -8.25 -13.27 -24.01
N GLY A 189 -8.55 -14.53 -24.38
CA GLY A 189 -8.91 -14.90 -25.73
C GLY A 189 -10.21 -14.26 -26.19
N ALA A 190 -11.24 -14.29 -25.36
CA ALA A 190 -12.52 -13.65 -25.67
C ALA A 190 -12.39 -12.12 -25.78
N MET A 191 -11.55 -11.51 -24.94
CA MET A 191 -11.32 -10.06 -24.93
C MET A 191 -10.48 -9.59 -26.11
N THR A 192 -9.44 -10.35 -26.50
CA THR A 192 -8.54 -9.97 -27.61
C THR A 192 -9.20 -10.12 -28.98
N TYR A 193 -10.02 -11.15 -29.16
CA TYR A 193 -10.64 -11.46 -30.46
C TYR A 193 -12.09 -10.97 -30.56
N ASN A 194 -12.59 -10.19 -29.61
CA ASN A 194 -13.99 -9.68 -29.60
C ASN A 194 -15.02 -10.76 -29.94
N ARG A 195 -14.87 -11.95 -29.37
CA ARG A 195 -15.73 -13.12 -29.65
C ARG A 195 -17.21 -12.90 -29.39
N ASN A 196 -17.56 -11.84 -28.65
CA ASN A 196 -18.97 -11.48 -28.42
C ASN A 196 -19.65 -10.85 -29.61
N SER A 197 -18.91 -10.47 -30.66
CA SER A 197 -19.45 -9.86 -31.88
C SER A 197 -19.55 -10.81 -33.07
N ASP A 198 -19.03 -12.03 -32.97
CA ASP A 198 -19.16 -13.04 -34.02
C ASP A 198 -20.27 -14.05 -33.69
N PRO A 199 -21.44 -13.97 -34.36
CA PRO A 199 -22.54 -14.89 -34.14
C PRO A 199 -22.22 -16.36 -34.49
N PHE A 200 -21.13 -16.61 -35.22
CA PHE A 200 -20.65 -17.93 -35.64
C PHE A 200 -19.44 -18.45 -34.88
N ALA A 201 -18.94 -17.70 -33.92
CA ALA A 201 -17.82 -18.18 -33.08
C ALA A 201 -18.26 -19.43 -32.30
N PRO A 202 -17.54 -20.58 -32.44
CA PRO A 202 -17.88 -21.78 -31.69
C PRO A 202 -17.79 -21.50 -30.20
N GLN A 203 -18.92 -21.56 -29.51
CA GLN A 203 -19.01 -21.46 -28.04
C GLN A 203 -18.49 -22.78 -27.40
N GLY A 204 -17.21 -23.09 -27.65
CA GLY A 204 -16.56 -24.23 -27.03
C GLY A 204 -16.35 -23.98 -25.55
N ARG A 205 -17.28 -24.37 -24.70
CA ARG A 205 -17.00 -24.59 -23.29
C ARG A 205 -16.08 -25.79 -23.17
N SER A 206 -14.92 -25.59 -22.54
CA SER A 206 -14.09 -26.71 -22.10
C SER A 206 -14.91 -27.57 -21.12
N ILE A 207 -15.18 -28.80 -21.49
CA ILE A 207 -16.01 -29.76 -20.72
C ILE A 207 -15.33 -30.14 -19.42
N ASP A 208 -14.01 -29.96 -19.30
CA ASP A 208 -13.20 -30.42 -18.18
C ASP A 208 -12.94 -29.40 -17.04
N LYS A 209 -13.49 -28.20 -17.13
CA LYS A 209 -13.39 -27.25 -16.02
C LYS A 209 -14.74 -27.15 -15.32
N PRO A 210 -14.85 -27.59 -14.03
CA PRO A 210 -16.05 -27.31 -13.24
C PRO A 210 -16.30 -25.81 -13.28
N ALA A 211 -17.58 -25.43 -13.42
CA ALA A 211 -18.00 -24.04 -13.37
C ALA A 211 -17.56 -23.45 -12.02
N THR A 212 -16.41 -22.80 -12.00
CA THR A 212 -16.02 -22.02 -10.85
C THR A 212 -17.08 -20.94 -10.71
N GLU A 213 -17.83 -20.95 -9.62
CA GLU A 213 -18.79 -19.90 -9.29
C GLU A 213 -18.07 -18.55 -9.49
N LYS A 214 -18.52 -17.80 -10.49
CA LYS A 214 -18.07 -16.43 -10.69
C LYS A 214 -18.51 -15.66 -9.45
N LYS A 215 -17.61 -15.50 -8.49
CA LYS A 215 -17.83 -14.51 -7.41
C LYS A 215 -18.14 -13.20 -8.09
N GLU A 216 -19.31 -12.64 -7.80
CA GLU A 216 -19.69 -11.33 -8.31
C GLU A 216 -18.59 -10.34 -7.95
N PHE A 217 -17.95 -9.82 -8.98
CA PHE A 217 -16.88 -8.84 -8.82
C PHE A 217 -17.54 -7.50 -8.41
N GLN A 218 -17.17 -7.00 -7.23
CA GLN A 218 -17.57 -5.67 -6.77
C GLN A 218 -16.44 -4.68 -7.05
N PRO A 219 -16.67 -3.65 -7.89
CA PRO A 219 -15.68 -2.62 -8.12
C PRO A 219 -15.27 -1.91 -6.81
N VAL A 220 -14.00 -1.62 -6.69
CA VAL A 220 -13.43 -0.86 -5.56
C VAL A 220 -12.97 0.52 -6.03
N ALA A 221 -12.65 1.41 -5.09
CA ALA A 221 -12.14 2.72 -5.45
C ALA A 221 -10.81 2.59 -6.23
N PRO A 222 -10.63 3.33 -7.35
CA PRO A 222 -9.38 3.32 -8.11
C PRO A 222 -8.17 3.60 -7.22
N GLY A 223 -7.06 2.89 -7.43
CA GLY A 223 -5.82 3.06 -6.66
C GLY A 223 -5.86 2.61 -5.21
N SER A 224 -6.95 1.96 -4.76
CA SER A 224 -7.11 1.51 -3.37
C SER A 224 -6.35 0.23 -3.03
N TYR A 225 -5.94 -0.56 -4.01
CA TYR A 225 -5.20 -1.80 -3.81
C TYR A 225 -3.69 -1.52 -3.73
N GLY A 226 -3.20 -1.17 -2.54
CA GLY A 226 -1.80 -0.78 -2.31
C GLY A 226 -0.79 -1.91 -2.34
N SER A 227 -1.24 -3.18 -2.29
CA SER A 227 -0.34 -4.34 -2.27
C SER A 227 0.17 -4.77 -3.63
N ALA A 228 -0.32 -4.17 -4.73
CA ALA A 228 0.20 -4.43 -6.07
C ALA A 228 0.16 -3.20 -6.95
N ALA A 229 1.07 -3.17 -7.93
CA ALA A 229 1.13 -2.16 -8.97
C ALA A 229 1.60 -2.78 -10.29
N ILE A 230 1.17 -2.16 -11.40
CA ILE A 230 1.65 -2.48 -12.73
C ILE A 230 2.51 -1.30 -13.20
N ILE A 231 3.70 -1.58 -13.74
CA ILE A 231 4.55 -0.59 -14.40
C ILE A 231 4.57 -0.95 -15.89
N LEU A 232 3.98 -0.10 -16.69
CA LEU A 232 3.84 -0.29 -18.14
C LEU A 232 4.88 0.57 -18.86
N LEU A 233 5.82 -0.06 -19.58
CA LEU A 233 6.82 0.60 -20.43
C LEU A 233 6.46 0.42 -21.88
N THR A 234 6.23 1.50 -22.60
CA THR A 234 5.86 1.49 -24.01
C THR A 234 6.02 2.87 -24.64
N ASP A 235 5.97 2.95 -25.96
CA ASP A 235 5.81 4.22 -26.69
C ASP A 235 4.34 4.67 -26.83
N GLY A 236 3.39 3.89 -26.31
CA GLY A 236 1.98 4.24 -26.25
C GLY A 236 1.18 3.96 -27.53
N GLN A 237 1.80 3.55 -28.63
CA GLN A 237 1.12 3.32 -29.90
C GLN A 237 0.47 1.92 -29.96
N ARG A 238 -0.82 1.85 -29.62
CA ARG A 238 -1.58 0.61 -29.75
C ARG A 238 -1.92 0.32 -31.21
N THR A 239 -1.68 -0.91 -31.65
CA THR A 239 -2.03 -1.38 -33.00
C THR A 239 -3.03 -2.55 -32.99
N THR A 240 -3.13 -3.30 -31.90
CA THR A 240 -3.97 -4.48 -31.78
C THR A 240 -4.36 -4.76 -30.31
N GLY A 241 -5.11 -5.80 -30.08
CA GLY A 241 -5.46 -6.29 -28.73
C GLY A 241 -6.63 -5.54 -28.09
N VAL A 242 -6.80 -5.76 -26.79
CA VAL A 242 -7.84 -5.14 -25.97
C VAL A 242 -7.73 -3.61 -26.02
N ASP A 243 -8.85 -2.91 -25.95
CA ASP A 243 -8.83 -1.46 -25.87
C ASP A 243 -8.12 -0.99 -24.61
N THR A 244 -7.22 0.01 -24.75
CA THR A 244 -6.37 0.47 -23.66
C THR A 244 -7.19 1.13 -22.54
N ALA A 245 -8.22 1.91 -22.90
CA ALA A 245 -9.08 2.58 -21.92
C ALA A 245 -9.96 1.55 -21.17
N GLU A 246 -10.46 0.53 -21.86
CA GLU A 246 -11.22 -0.57 -21.24
C GLU A 246 -10.34 -1.34 -20.25
N ALA A 247 -9.11 -1.70 -20.64
CA ALA A 247 -8.17 -2.39 -19.79
C ALA A 247 -7.76 -1.54 -18.56
N ALA A 248 -7.56 -0.22 -18.76
CA ALA A 248 -7.29 0.72 -17.66
C ALA A 248 -8.46 0.79 -16.68
N LYS A 249 -9.71 0.81 -17.18
CA LYS A 249 -10.90 0.74 -16.33
C LYS A 249 -10.97 -0.56 -15.55
N MET A 250 -10.66 -1.69 -16.17
CA MET A 250 -10.60 -2.99 -15.47
C MET A 250 -9.58 -3.00 -14.32
N ALA A 251 -8.44 -2.33 -14.50
CA ALA A 251 -7.43 -2.15 -13.44
C ALA A 251 -7.94 -1.22 -12.34
N ALA A 252 -8.57 -0.09 -12.73
CA ALA A 252 -9.15 0.87 -11.80
C ALA A 252 -10.26 0.26 -10.94
N ASP A 253 -11.17 -0.52 -11.55
CA ASP A 253 -12.26 -1.22 -10.85
C ASP A 253 -11.73 -2.22 -9.80
N ARG A 254 -10.49 -2.71 -9.96
CA ARG A 254 -9.78 -3.58 -9.00
C ARG A 254 -8.86 -2.81 -8.04
N GLY A 255 -8.86 -1.50 -8.14
CA GLY A 255 -8.03 -0.62 -7.32
C GLY A 255 -6.54 -0.68 -7.63
N VAL A 256 -6.12 -1.35 -8.70
CA VAL A 256 -4.71 -1.50 -9.09
C VAL A 256 -4.23 -0.24 -9.81
N ARG A 257 -3.08 0.29 -9.37
CA ARG A 257 -2.42 1.42 -10.03
C ARG A 257 -1.60 0.93 -11.21
N VAL A 258 -1.74 1.59 -12.36
CA VAL A 258 -0.95 1.34 -13.56
C VAL A 258 -0.07 2.56 -13.83
N TYR A 259 1.17 2.50 -13.36
CA TYR A 259 2.19 3.51 -13.67
C TYR A 259 2.63 3.34 -15.12
N THR A 260 2.60 4.41 -15.88
CA THR A 260 2.98 4.39 -17.29
C THR A 260 4.29 5.12 -17.50
N VAL A 261 5.20 4.49 -18.22
CA VAL A 261 6.52 5.04 -18.57
C VAL A 261 6.60 5.13 -20.09
N GLY A 262 6.55 6.34 -20.60
CA GLY A 262 6.65 6.63 -22.02
C GLY A 262 8.11 6.62 -22.46
N VAL A 263 8.50 5.68 -23.32
CA VAL A 263 9.86 5.53 -23.85
C VAL A 263 9.90 6.02 -25.28
N GLY A 264 10.79 6.99 -25.56
CA GLY A 264 10.96 7.60 -26.88
C GLY A 264 10.79 9.11 -26.89
N THR A 265 10.81 9.70 -28.04
CA THR A 265 10.65 11.15 -28.23
C THR A 265 9.29 11.47 -28.87
N VAL A 266 8.77 12.67 -28.58
CA VAL A 266 7.49 13.17 -29.17
C VAL A 266 7.67 13.43 -30.68
N ASP A 267 8.83 13.90 -31.09
CA ASP A 267 9.15 14.09 -32.50
C ASP A 267 9.29 12.77 -33.25
N GLY A 268 9.65 11.72 -32.52
CA GLY A 268 9.80 10.37 -33.02
C GLY A 268 10.94 10.18 -34.00
N GLU A 269 11.17 8.94 -34.36
CA GLU A 269 12.22 8.52 -35.30
C GLU A 269 11.61 7.75 -36.47
N VAL A 270 12.29 7.79 -37.61
CA VAL A 270 11.91 7.00 -38.80
C VAL A 270 12.74 5.71 -38.79
N ILE A 271 12.06 4.60 -38.52
CA ILE A 271 12.69 3.27 -38.56
C ILE A 271 12.43 2.60 -39.90
N GLY A 272 13.49 1.95 -40.45
CA GLY A 272 13.36 1.09 -41.62
C GLY A 272 12.94 -0.34 -41.20
N PHE A 273 11.94 -0.89 -41.88
CA PHE A 273 11.48 -2.24 -41.63
C PHE A 273 11.16 -2.94 -42.96
N GLU A 274 11.96 -3.94 -43.34
CA GLU A 274 11.73 -4.77 -44.53
C GLU A 274 11.42 -4.00 -45.84
N GLY A 275 12.14 -2.89 -46.08
CA GLY A 275 11.93 -2.04 -47.27
C GLY A 275 10.87 -0.93 -47.11
N TRP A 276 10.23 -0.84 -45.98
CA TRP A 276 9.30 0.23 -45.61
C TRP A 276 9.93 1.14 -44.55
N SER A 277 9.60 2.41 -44.58
CA SER A 277 9.97 3.36 -43.51
C SER A 277 8.71 3.78 -42.76
N MET A 278 8.75 3.68 -41.44
CA MET A 278 7.65 4.07 -40.56
C MET A 278 8.16 5.06 -39.51
N ARG A 279 7.45 6.14 -39.30
CA ARG A 279 7.73 7.07 -38.21
C ARG A 279 7.08 6.54 -36.94
N VAL A 280 7.90 6.29 -35.92
CA VAL A 280 7.46 5.89 -34.59
C VAL A 280 7.68 7.03 -33.61
N ARG A 281 6.66 7.44 -32.90
CA ARG A 281 6.68 8.53 -31.93
C ARG A 281 5.95 8.13 -30.65
N LEU A 282 6.26 8.83 -29.58
CA LEU A 282 5.62 8.60 -28.30
C LEU A 282 4.18 9.14 -28.30
N ASP A 283 3.21 8.33 -27.91
CA ASP A 283 1.81 8.72 -27.65
C ASP A 283 1.61 8.93 -26.15
N GLU A 284 1.95 10.12 -25.69
CA GLU A 284 1.83 10.47 -24.28
C GLU A 284 0.39 10.55 -23.79
N ASP A 285 -0.55 10.96 -24.65
CA ASP A 285 -1.92 11.21 -24.24
C ASP A 285 -2.60 9.93 -23.81
N SER A 286 -2.44 8.86 -24.57
CA SER A 286 -2.95 7.53 -24.22
C SER A 286 -2.36 7.02 -22.90
N LEU A 287 -1.06 7.24 -22.67
CA LEU A 287 -0.37 6.80 -21.43
C LEU A 287 -0.80 7.61 -20.21
N LYS A 288 -0.96 8.92 -20.36
CA LYS A 288 -1.48 9.81 -19.31
C LYS A 288 -2.91 9.46 -18.92
N GLU A 289 -3.75 9.06 -19.91
CA GLU A 289 -5.11 8.63 -19.64
C GLU A 289 -5.18 7.34 -18.81
N VAL A 290 -4.35 6.35 -19.14
CA VAL A 290 -4.23 5.10 -18.34
C VAL A 290 -3.82 5.40 -16.91
N ALA A 291 -2.76 6.21 -16.73
CA ALA A 291 -2.27 6.58 -15.40
C ALA A 291 -3.35 7.31 -14.60
N ARG A 292 -4.04 8.29 -15.21
CA ARG A 292 -5.10 9.05 -14.55
C ARG A 292 -6.29 8.19 -14.16
N THR A 293 -6.74 7.29 -15.04
CA THR A 293 -7.86 6.39 -14.80
C THR A 293 -7.62 5.48 -13.60
N THR A 294 -6.37 5.03 -13.42
CA THR A 294 -5.96 4.12 -12.34
C THR A 294 -5.40 4.84 -11.10
N GLN A 295 -5.47 6.18 -11.05
CA GLN A 295 -4.87 7.02 -9.99
C GLN A 295 -3.37 6.75 -9.78
N ALA A 296 -2.66 6.51 -10.86
CA ALA A 296 -1.22 6.40 -10.92
C ALA A 296 -0.60 7.63 -11.59
N GLU A 297 0.70 7.59 -11.87
CA GLU A 297 1.44 8.68 -12.50
C GLU A 297 2.02 8.23 -13.85
N TYR A 298 2.10 9.18 -14.78
CA TYR A 298 2.83 9.05 -16.02
C TYR A 298 4.24 9.61 -15.87
N PHE A 299 5.22 8.91 -16.41
CA PHE A 299 6.61 9.32 -16.42
C PHE A 299 7.14 9.35 -17.85
N TYR A 300 7.85 10.41 -18.20
CA TYR A 300 8.51 10.54 -19.47
C TYR A 300 9.97 10.11 -19.41
N ALA A 301 10.39 9.25 -20.32
CA ALA A 301 11.73 8.73 -20.42
C ALA A 301 12.31 8.88 -21.84
N GLY A 302 12.57 10.12 -22.22
CA GLY A 302 13.22 10.45 -23.50
C GLY A 302 14.70 10.13 -23.59
N THR A 303 15.34 9.74 -22.47
CA THR A 303 16.76 9.31 -22.41
C THR A 303 16.91 8.14 -21.43
N ALA A 304 17.99 7.37 -21.60
CA ALA A 304 18.31 6.27 -20.68
C ALA A 304 18.48 6.73 -19.22
N ASP A 305 19.05 7.91 -19.01
CA ASP A 305 19.23 8.49 -17.67
C ASP A 305 17.89 8.92 -17.04
N ASN A 306 16.96 9.44 -17.85
CA ASN A 306 15.62 9.77 -17.39
C ASN A 306 14.87 8.50 -16.97
N LEU A 307 14.99 7.43 -17.75
CA LEU A 307 14.39 6.14 -17.46
C LEU A 307 14.89 5.56 -16.13
N LYS A 308 16.20 5.67 -15.85
CA LYS A 308 16.77 5.28 -14.56
C LYS A 308 16.17 6.10 -13.40
N LYS A 309 16.10 7.42 -13.51
CA LYS A 309 15.50 8.30 -12.50
C LYS A 309 14.02 8.01 -12.23
N VAL A 310 13.27 7.65 -13.28
CA VAL A 310 11.86 7.23 -13.15
C VAL A 310 11.75 6.00 -12.24
N TYR A 311 12.59 5.00 -12.45
CA TYR A 311 12.58 3.80 -11.63
C TYR A 311 13.03 4.06 -10.18
N GLU A 312 14.03 4.90 -9.95
CA GLU A 312 14.43 5.35 -8.61
C GLU A 312 13.25 6.03 -7.87
N THR A 313 12.50 6.85 -8.57
CA THR A 313 11.31 7.51 -8.02
C THR A 313 10.20 6.51 -7.71
N LEU A 314 9.94 5.55 -8.62
CA LEU A 314 8.95 4.51 -8.45
C LEU A 314 9.30 3.58 -7.29
N SER A 315 10.56 3.16 -7.15
CA SER A 315 11.00 2.31 -6.03
C SER A 315 10.72 2.96 -4.68
N THR A 316 11.01 4.27 -4.56
CA THR A 316 10.76 5.04 -3.34
C THR A 316 9.25 5.17 -3.05
N ARG A 317 8.42 5.43 -4.06
CA ARG A 317 6.97 5.60 -3.89
C ARG A 317 6.25 4.30 -3.55
N LEU A 318 6.62 3.21 -4.21
CA LEU A 318 6.02 1.89 -4.00
C LEU A 318 6.39 1.31 -2.62
N THR A 319 7.57 1.68 -2.07
CA THR A 319 8.01 1.19 -0.77
C THR A 319 7.35 1.90 0.41
N VAL A 320 6.81 3.11 0.20
CA VAL A 320 6.27 4.00 1.24
C VAL A 320 4.74 4.07 1.14
N GLU A 321 4.05 3.05 1.62
CA GLU A 321 2.60 3.14 1.80
C GLU A 321 2.27 3.72 3.19
N LYS A 322 1.58 4.87 3.23
CA LYS A 322 1.03 5.42 4.47
C LYS A 322 -0.21 4.63 4.85
N LYS A 323 -0.05 3.67 5.74
CA LYS A 323 -1.19 2.95 6.31
C LYS A 323 -1.63 3.64 7.61
N GLU A 324 -2.87 4.07 7.66
CA GLU A 324 -3.46 4.53 8.91
C GLU A 324 -3.65 3.31 9.83
N THR A 325 -2.92 3.30 10.93
CA THR A 325 -2.94 2.20 11.89
C THR A 325 -3.50 2.70 13.22
N GLU A 326 -4.36 1.91 13.84
CA GLU A 326 -4.90 2.20 15.15
C GLU A 326 -3.81 2.05 16.22
N ILE A 327 -3.55 3.12 16.97
CA ILE A 327 -2.64 3.08 18.11
C ILE A 327 -3.36 2.82 19.44
N ALA A 328 -4.67 2.55 19.39
CA ALA A 328 -5.48 2.24 20.56
C ALA A 328 -4.93 1.08 21.39
N GLY A 329 -4.40 0.03 20.72
CA GLY A 329 -3.78 -1.12 21.39
C GLY A 329 -2.54 -0.76 22.21
N LEU A 330 -1.68 0.13 21.71
CA LEU A 330 -0.51 0.62 22.45
C LEU A 330 -0.90 1.42 23.69
N LEU A 331 -1.92 2.29 23.56
CA LEU A 331 -2.43 3.05 24.69
C LEU A 331 -3.06 2.15 25.76
N ALA A 332 -3.82 1.12 25.32
CA ALA A 332 -4.39 0.12 26.24
C ALA A 332 -3.30 -0.66 27.00
N LEU A 333 -2.21 -1.01 26.33
CA LEU A 333 -1.06 -1.66 26.96
C LEU A 333 -0.41 -0.75 28.00
N VAL A 334 -0.17 0.53 27.68
CA VAL A 334 0.35 1.51 28.63
C VAL A 334 -0.57 1.69 29.83
N ALA A 335 -1.89 1.78 29.61
CA ALA A 335 -2.89 1.86 30.66
C ALA A 335 -2.84 0.64 31.60
N SER A 336 -2.72 -0.56 31.04
CA SER A 336 -2.61 -1.80 31.81
C SER A 336 -1.35 -1.85 32.67
N ILE A 337 -0.22 -1.44 32.12
CA ILE A 337 1.06 -1.35 32.86
C ILE A 337 0.92 -0.35 34.01
N LEU A 338 0.38 0.84 33.78
CA LEU A 338 0.18 1.85 34.82
C LEU A 338 -0.75 1.34 35.91
N ALA A 339 -1.82 0.64 35.58
CA ALA A 339 -2.75 0.05 36.54
C ALA A 339 -2.07 -1.03 37.40
N LEU A 340 -1.27 -1.90 36.80
CA LEU A 340 -0.50 -2.92 37.52
C LEU A 340 0.53 -2.29 38.47
N PHE A 341 1.24 -1.26 38.02
CA PHE A 341 2.15 -0.52 38.88
C PHE A 341 1.42 0.16 40.06
N ALA A 342 0.26 0.77 39.79
CA ALA A 342 -0.55 1.39 40.83
C ALA A 342 -0.98 0.36 41.88
N ALA A 343 -1.48 -0.80 41.44
CA ALA A 343 -1.87 -1.91 42.32
C ALA A 343 -0.68 -2.48 43.10
N GLY A 344 0.43 -2.75 42.43
CA GLY A 344 1.66 -3.25 43.07
C GLY A 344 2.21 -2.33 44.15
N LEU A 345 2.32 -1.02 43.86
CA LEU A 345 2.74 -0.03 44.85
C LEU A 345 1.77 0.11 46.00
N SER A 346 0.45 -0.01 45.73
CA SER A 346 -0.57 0.02 46.80
C SER A 346 -0.41 -1.17 47.76
N VAL A 347 -0.19 -2.35 47.22
CA VAL A 347 0.04 -3.56 48.04
C VAL A 347 1.36 -3.47 48.81
N LEU A 348 2.46 -3.07 48.16
CA LEU A 348 3.79 -2.98 48.77
C LEU A 348 3.87 -1.93 49.89
N TRP A 349 3.22 -0.78 49.74
CA TRP A 349 3.34 0.32 50.68
C TRP A 349 2.25 0.33 51.76
N PHE A 350 1.08 -0.20 51.45
CA PHE A 350 -0.09 -0.06 52.33
C PHE A 350 -0.76 -1.41 52.65
N ASN A 351 -0.26 -2.52 52.10
CA ASN A 351 -0.81 -3.86 52.25
C ASN A 351 -2.33 -3.92 51.98
N ARG A 352 -2.81 -3.09 51.06
CA ARG A 352 -4.20 -2.96 50.62
C ARG A 352 -4.27 -2.96 49.11
N ILE A 353 -5.20 -3.74 48.54
CA ILE A 353 -5.64 -3.59 47.15
C ILE A 353 -6.50 -2.35 47.12
N LEU A 354 -6.29 -1.49 46.16
CA LEU A 354 -6.99 -0.20 45.96
C LEU A 354 -8.49 -0.29 46.14
#